data_8c8e1b30cd28989582e1fd87a61fd169
#
_entry.id   8c8e1b30cd28989582e1fd87a61fd169
#
_cell.length_a   1.000
_cell.length_b   1.000
_cell.length_c   1.000
_cell.angle_alpha   90.00
_cell.angle_beta   90.00
_cell.angle_gamma   90.00
#
_symmetry.space_group_name_H-M   'P 1'
#
loop_
_entity.id
_entity.type
_entity.pdbx_description
1 polymer ?
#
loop_
_entity_poly.entity_id
_entity_poly.type
_entity_poly.pdbx_seq_one_letter_code
_entity_poly.pdbx_strand_id
1 'polypeptide(L)'
;MLFRSKAARDGQARPQGCPGSRPRTFAAPGNIAAAPALTPLFSAADNDIPDSLRARTPSWPIQLRLLPPQAPFLSGAHVLLAAQCSGFVLPGLHTDWLQGRIPVIACPKLDNNGDYAERLARLFAMRPASVTLLRMSVPCCAALEHLARQAQEAAGSHAALHCHTVRLPR
;
A
#
# COMPACT_ATOMS: atom_id res chain seq x y z
N MET A 1 11.54 13.70 -34.62
CA MET A 1 12.65 13.86 -33.66
C MET A 1 12.81 12.52 -32.92
N LEU A 2 13.90 11.81 -33.24
CA LEU A 2 14.18 10.46 -32.71
C LEU A 2 14.91 10.62 -31.37
N PHE A 3 14.34 10.11 -30.30
CA PHE A 3 15.07 9.92 -29.05
C PHE A 3 15.99 8.71 -29.17
N ARG A 4 17.28 8.99 -29.31
CA ARG A 4 18.33 7.97 -29.25
C ARG A 4 18.45 7.40 -27.85
N SER A 5 18.20 6.11 -27.71
CA SER A 5 18.58 5.33 -26.53
C SER A 5 20.10 5.30 -26.38
N LYS A 6 20.59 5.79 -25.26
CA LYS A 6 22.00 5.72 -24.88
C LYS A 6 22.25 4.41 -24.14
N ALA A 7 22.97 3.53 -24.78
CA ALA A 7 23.40 2.24 -24.26
C ALA A 7 24.35 2.37 -23.06
N ALA A 8 24.20 1.39 -22.18
CA ALA A 8 25.16 0.81 -21.23
C ALA A 8 26.36 1.65 -20.78
N ARG A 9 26.39 1.98 -19.50
CA ARG A 9 27.62 2.18 -18.73
C ARG A 9 27.53 1.44 -17.40
N ASP A 10 28.48 0.52 -17.29
CA ASP A 10 29.15 0.03 -16.08
C ASP A 10 28.33 -0.40 -14.84
N GLY A 11 28.51 -1.66 -14.53
CA GLY A 11 28.38 -2.54 -13.39
C GLY A 11 28.38 -1.97 -11.96
N GLN A 12 27.81 -0.82 -11.70
CA GLN A 12 27.50 -0.37 -10.35
C GLN A 12 26.02 -0.57 -10.10
N ALA A 13 25.70 -1.44 -9.14
CA ALA A 13 24.34 -1.64 -8.65
C ALA A 13 23.73 -0.26 -8.32
N ARG A 14 22.83 0.22 -9.19
CA ARG A 14 22.06 1.43 -8.93
C ARG A 14 21.30 1.22 -7.64
N PRO A 15 21.34 2.15 -6.68
CA PRO A 15 20.48 2.08 -5.51
C PRO A 15 19.04 2.01 -6.01
N GLN A 16 18.39 0.86 -5.78
CA GLN A 16 17.07 0.55 -6.30
C GLN A 16 16.04 1.47 -5.63
N GLY A 17 15.46 2.37 -6.41
CA GLY A 17 14.30 3.13 -6.04
C GLY A 17 14.57 4.53 -5.48
N CYS A 18 13.55 5.38 -5.58
CA CYS A 18 13.51 6.67 -4.91
C CYS A 18 13.65 6.46 -3.38
N PRO A 19 14.44 7.28 -2.66
CA PRO A 19 14.52 7.23 -1.20
C PRO A 19 13.16 7.27 -0.50
N GLY A 20 12.16 7.92 -1.10
CA GLY A 20 10.79 7.96 -0.63
C GLY A 20 10.02 6.63 -0.72
N SER A 21 10.52 5.64 -1.47
CA SER A 21 9.88 4.32 -1.59
C SER A 21 10.40 3.29 -0.58
N ARG A 22 11.33 3.67 0.31
CA ARG A 22 11.84 2.74 1.33
C ARG A 22 10.74 2.40 2.34
N PRO A 23 10.59 1.11 2.71
CA PRO A 23 9.60 0.71 3.71
C PRO A 23 9.90 1.38 5.06
N ARG A 24 8.85 1.86 5.68
CA ARG A 24 8.90 2.48 7.01
C ARG A 24 7.69 2.05 7.80
N THR A 25 7.89 1.82 9.09
CA THR A 25 6.82 1.67 10.07
C THR A 25 6.88 2.84 11.02
N PHE A 26 5.73 3.38 11.36
CA PHE A 26 5.61 4.47 12.31
C PHE A 26 4.88 3.93 13.56
N ALA A 27 5.32 4.33 14.74
CA ALA A 27 4.60 4.02 15.97
C ALA A 27 3.20 4.65 15.86
N ALA A 28 2.16 3.83 15.90
CA ALA A 28 0.81 4.36 16.03
C ALA A 28 0.65 4.98 17.42
N PRO A 29 -0.06 6.08 17.58
CA PRO A 29 -0.45 6.54 18.90
C PRO A 29 -1.40 5.51 19.52
N GLY A 30 -0.88 4.68 20.42
CA GLY A 30 -1.62 3.68 21.21
C GLY A 30 -1.65 2.25 20.62
N ASN A 31 -0.86 1.37 21.24
CA ASN A 31 -0.90 -0.10 21.19
C ASN A 31 -0.83 -0.80 19.83
N ILE A 32 0.36 -0.85 19.25
CA ILE A 32 0.76 -1.97 18.40
C ILE A 32 2.08 -2.51 18.98
N ALA A 33 2.13 -3.84 19.23
CA ALA A 33 3.30 -4.51 19.76
C ALA A 33 4.54 -4.19 18.91
N ALA A 34 5.64 -3.91 19.59
CA ALA A 34 6.89 -3.40 19.03
C ALA A 34 7.42 -4.27 17.89
N ALA A 35 7.41 -3.73 16.69
CA ALA A 35 8.31 -4.18 15.64
C ALA A 35 9.73 -3.61 15.89
N PRO A 36 10.81 -4.34 15.51
CA PRO A 36 12.17 -3.91 15.79
C PRO A 36 12.47 -2.53 15.18
N ALA A 37 13.10 -1.69 15.97
CA ALA A 37 13.42 -0.31 15.62
C ALA A 37 14.24 -0.22 14.33
N LEU A 38 13.62 0.28 13.27
CA LEU A 38 14.33 0.74 12.08
C LEU A 38 14.84 2.16 12.37
N THR A 39 16.14 2.37 12.21
CA THR A 39 16.81 3.65 12.41
C THR A 39 16.10 4.77 11.62
N PRO A 40 15.75 5.90 12.22
CA PRO A 40 15.09 6.99 11.51
C PRO A 40 16.01 7.57 10.43
N LEU A 41 15.49 7.63 9.19
CA LEU A 41 16.19 8.19 8.03
C LEU A 41 16.06 9.73 7.92
N PHE A 42 15.50 10.37 8.96
CA PHE A 42 15.33 11.83 9.00
C PHE A 42 16.20 12.46 10.07
N SER A 43 16.86 13.54 9.67
CA SER A 43 17.63 14.45 10.49
C SER A 43 16.72 15.21 11.48
N ALA A 44 17.33 15.82 12.49
CA ALA A 44 16.68 16.64 13.54
C ALA A 44 15.79 17.79 13.00
N ALA A 45 15.83 18.09 11.70
CA ALA A 45 14.98 19.08 11.03
C ALA A 45 13.48 18.71 11.01
N ASP A 46 13.13 17.44 11.27
CA ASP A 46 11.72 17.00 11.28
C ASP A 46 10.96 17.40 12.56
N ASN A 47 11.65 17.96 13.57
CA ASN A 47 11.01 18.34 14.83
C ASN A 47 10.17 19.63 14.73
N ASP A 48 10.38 20.43 13.69
CA ASP A 48 9.67 21.70 13.48
C ASP A 48 8.37 21.57 12.65
N ILE A 49 8.03 20.34 12.22
CA ILE A 49 6.78 20.10 11.48
C ILE A 49 5.61 20.14 12.46
N PRO A 50 4.63 21.04 12.28
CA PRO A 50 3.43 21.06 13.11
C PRO A 50 2.72 19.71 13.14
N ASP A 51 2.17 19.31 14.29
CA ASP A 51 1.45 18.02 14.42
C ASP A 51 0.30 17.85 13.41
N SER A 52 -0.31 18.95 12.98
CA SER A 52 -1.33 18.95 11.93
C SER A 52 -0.82 18.46 10.56
N LEU A 53 0.48 18.55 10.31
CA LEU A 53 1.12 18.12 9.06
C LEU A 53 1.84 16.78 9.20
N ARG A 54 1.87 16.18 10.39
CA ARG A 54 2.47 14.86 10.60
C ARG A 54 1.58 13.76 10.03
N ALA A 55 2.18 12.89 9.23
CA ALA A 55 1.47 11.72 8.71
C ALA A 55 1.06 10.78 9.85
N ARG A 56 -0.20 10.33 9.83
CA ARG A 56 -0.77 9.39 10.79
C ARG A 56 -1.00 8.02 10.17
N THR A 57 -0.02 7.53 9.42
CA THR A 57 -0.07 6.19 8.84
C THR A 57 0.88 5.26 9.60
N PRO A 58 0.50 3.98 9.86
CA PRO A 58 1.36 3.03 10.55
C PRO A 58 2.52 2.54 9.68
N SER A 59 2.47 2.73 8.38
CA SER A 59 3.48 2.22 7.45
C SER A 59 3.65 3.10 6.22
N TRP A 60 4.79 2.94 5.56
CA TRP A 60 5.12 3.57 4.28
C TRP A 60 6.01 2.62 3.46
N PRO A 61 5.89 2.58 2.13
CA PRO A 61 4.91 3.27 1.28
C PRO A 61 3.51 2.65 1.38
N ILE A 62 2.47 3.44 1.01
CA ILE A 62 1.08 2.98 1.01
C ILE A 62 0.58 2.59 -0.38
N GLN A 63 1.26 3.04 -1.44
CA GLN A 63 0.88 2.72 -2.81
C GLN A 63 1.32 1.29 -3.17
N LEU A 64 0.40 0.45 -3.65
CA LEU A 64 0.67 -0.94 -4.01
C LEU A 64 1.90 -1.08 -4.92
N ARG A 65 2.05 -0.19 -5.90
CA ARG A 65 3.17 -0.21 -6.84
C ARG A 65 4.52 0.10 -6.21
N LEU A 66 4.53 0.79 -5.09
CA LEU A 66 5.75 1.15 -4.36
C LEU A 66 6.08 0.16 -3.25
N LEU A 67 5.17 -0.76 -2.94
CA LEU A 67 5.46 -1.80 -1.95
C LEU A 67 6.65 -2.64 -2.42
N PRO A 68 7.65 -2.85 -1.56
CA PRO A 68 8.76 -3.74 -1.88
C PRO A 68 8.24 -5.19 -2.01
N PRO A 69 8.95 -6.06 -2.73
CA PRO A 69 8.61 -7.48 -2.84
C PRO A 69 8.46 -8.18 -1.49
N GLN A 70 9.19 -7.68 -0.49
CA GLN A 70 9.10 -8.11 0.90
C GLN A 70 8.74 -6.88 1.73
N ALA A 71 7.50 -6.83 2.22
CA ALA A 71 7.00 -5.78 3.10
C ALA A 71 6.69 -6.39 4.47
N PRO A 72 7.67 -6.49 5.39
CA PRO A 72 7.53 -7.25 6.63
C PRO A 72 6.38 -6.76 7.51
N PHE A 73 6.00 -5.50 7.38
CA PHE A 73 4.86 -4.92 8.11
C PHE A 73 3.49 -5.45 7.66
N LEU A 74 3.43 -6.22 6.56
CA LEU A 74 2.19 -6.88 6.10
C LEU A 74 1.98 -8.25 6.77
N SER A 75 3.04 -8.86 7.30
CA SER A 75 2.92 -10.18 7.91
C SER A 75 2.11 -10.12 9.20
N GLY A 76 1.04 -10.93 9.26
CA GLY A 76 0.12 -10.95 10.40
C GLY A 76 -0.72 -9.68 10.58
N ALA A 77 -0.61 -8.71 9.68
CA ALA A 77 -1.33 -7.45 9.78
C ALA A 77 -2.76 -7.52 9.23
N HIS A 78 -3.63 -6.66 9.74
CA HIS A 78 -4.89 -6.35 9.08
C HIS A 78 -4.64 -5.29 8.01
N VAL A 79 -4.88 -5.62 6.75
CA VAL A 79 -4.61 -4.72 5.62
C VAL A 79 -5.91 -4.07 5.15
N LEU A 80 -5.87 -2.76 4.91
CA LEU A 80 -6.90 -2.03 4.16
C LEU A 80 -6.41 -1.81 2.74
N LEU A 81 -6.88 -2.65 1.79
CA LEU A 81 -6.65 -2.46 0.37
C LEU A 81 -7.73 -1.52 -0.17
N ALA A 82 -7.41 -0.25 -0.32
CA ALA A 82 -8.36 0.78 -0.68
C ALA A 82 -8.19 1.25 -2.13
N ALA A 83 -9.30 1.36 -2.86
CA ALA A 83 -9.30 2.07 -4.13
C ALA A 83 -8.83 3.52 -3.91
N GLN A 84 -7.93 4.01 -4.75
CA GLN A 84 -7.30 5.32 -4.61
C GLN A 84 -8.31 6.47 -4.42
N CYS A 85 -9.46 6.40 -5.11
CA CYS A 85 -10.51 7.42 -4.99
C CYS A 85 -11.22 7.40 -3.62
N SER A 86 -11.24 6.27 -2.90
CA SER A 86 -11.99 6.14 -1.64
C SER A 86 -11.50 7.09 -0.56
N GLY A 87 -10.21 7.42 -0.58
CA GLY A 87 -9.60 8.35 0.38
C GLY A 87 -10.18 9.75 0.38
N PHE A 88 -10.75 10.16 -0.76
CA PHE A 88 -11.28 11.52 -0.94
C PHE A 88 -12.80 11.59 -0.83
N VAL A 89 -13.50 10.47 -0.95
CA VAL A 89 -14.97 10.46 -1.02
C VAL A 89 -15.63 9.77 0.17
N LEU A 90 -14.88 9.03 0.98
CA LEU A 90 -15.42 8.31 2.12
C LEU A 90 -15.20 9.12 3.40
N PRO A 91 -16.26 9.72 3.97
CA PRO A 91 -16.18 10.30 5.31
C PRO A 91 -15.79 9.22 6.33
N GLY A 92 -15.00 9.57 7.32
CA GLY A 92 -14.62 8.63 8.37
C GLY A 92 -13.57 7.58 7.94
N LEU A 93 -12.93 7.70 6.78
CA LEU A 93 -11.90 6.76 6.36
C LEU A 93 -10.83 6.56 7.45
N HIS A 94 -10.37 7.65 8.06
CA HIS A 94 -9.32 7.63 9.07
C HIS A 94 -9.80 7.07 10.42
N THR A 95 -11.05 7.34 10.79
CA THR A 95 -11.61 6.92 12.08
C THR A 95 -12.14 5.51 12.09
N ASP A 96 -12.76 5.08 10.98
CA ASP A 96 -13.53 3.84 10.95
C ASP A 96 -12.81 2.71 10.20
N TRP A 97 -12.00 3.07 9.21
CA TRP A 97 -11.40 2.09 8.31
C TRP A 97 -9.90 1.90 8.50
N LEU A 98 -9.16 2.96 8.83
CA LEU A 98 -7.70 2.89 8.97
C LEU A 98 -7.23 2.44 10.35
N GLN A 99 -8.07 2.57 11.38
CA GLN A 99 -7.66 2.15 12.72
C GLN A 99 -7.28 0.67 12.78
N GLY A 100 -6.07 0.39 13.26
CA GLY A 100 -5.53 -0.97 13.39
C GLY A 100 -5.25 -1.68 12.07
N ARG A 101 -5.27 -0.96 10.94
CA ARG A 101 -5.00 -1.54 9.61
C ARG A 101 -3.83 -0.86 8.92
N ILE A 102 -3.11 -1.65 8.14
CA ILE A 102 -2.06 -1.17 7.24
C ILE A 102 -2.71 -0.72 5.93
N PRO A 103 -2.62 0.57 5.56
CA PRO A 103 -3.18 1.05 4.31
C PRO A 103 -2.35 0.62 3.11
N VAL A 104 -3.03 0.12 2.09
CA VAL A 104 -2.48 -0.10 0.75
C VAL A 104 -3.46 0.49 -0.25
N ILE A 105 -3.04 1.47 -1.02
CA ILE A 105 -3.90 2.08 -2.05
C ILE A 105 -3.57 1.55 -3.43
N ALA A 106 -4.60 1.44 -4.27
CA ALA A 106 -4.51 0.77 -5.56
C ALA A 106 -5.53 1.31 -6.57
N CYS A 107 -5.12 1.43 -7.83
CA CYS A 107 -6.04 1.79 -8.92
C CYS A 107 -5.70 1.00 -10.20
N PRO A 108 -6.40 -0.09 -10.52
CA PRO A 108 -6.11 -0.88 -11.71
C PRO A 108 -6.18 -0.09 -13.02
N LYS A 109 -6.99 0.98 -13.04
CA LYS A 109 -7.14 1.83 -14.22
C LYS A 109 -5.92 2.70 -14.49
N LEU A 110 -5.28 3.20 -13.42
CA LEU A 110 -4.11 4.09 -13.52
C LEU A 110 -2.79 3.32 -13.44
N ASP A 111 -2.79 2.22 -12.69
CA ASP A 111 -1.59 1.43 -12.38
C ASP A 111 -1.35 0.31 -13.42
N ASN A 112 -1.96 0.37 -14.59
CA ASN A 112 -1.95 -0.69 -15.61
C ASN A 112 -0.57 -0.90 -16.25
N ASN A 113 0.26 -1.75 -15.61
CA ASN A 113 1.63 -2.06 -16.05
C ASN A 113 1.95 -3.56 -16.08
N GLY A 114 1.00 -4.43 -16.33
CA GLY A 114 1.25 -5.86 -16.50
C GLY A 114 1.63 -6.66 -15.24
N ASP A 115 2.23 -6.03 -14.22
CA ASP A 115 2.69 -6.68 -12.98
C ASP A 115 1.71 -6.55 -11.80
N TYR A 116 0.51 -6.03 -12.06
CA TYR A 116 -0.44 -5.69 -11.00
C TYR A 116 -0.96 -6.91 -10.23
N ALA A 117 -1.30 -7.97 -10.94
CA ALA A 117 -1.73 -9.22 -10.34
C ALA A 117 -0.61 -9.86 -9.49
N GLU A 118 0.63 -9.80 -9.98
CA GLU A 118 1.80 -10.29 -9.27
C GLU A 118 2.04 -9.51 -7.97
N ARG A 119 1.88 -8.19 -7.98
CA ARG A 119 2.02 -7.35 -6.79
C ARG A 119 0.97 -7.67 -5.73
N LEU A 120 -0.27 -7.88 -6.15
CA LEU A 120 -1.32 -8.35 -5.25
C LEU A 120 -1.02 -9.75 -4.70
N ALA A 121 -0.53 -10.67 -5.55
CA ALA A 121 -0.15 -12.01 -5.09
C ALA A 121 0.98 -11.95 -4.05
N ARG A 122 1.96 -11.08 -4.23
CA ARG A 122 3.03 -10.84 -3.24
C ARG A 122 2.47 -10.30 -1.93
N LEU A 123 1.49 -9.39 -1.97
CA LEU A 123 0.82 -8.90 -0.76
C LEU A 123 0.19 -10.07 0.01
N PHE A 124 -0.54 -10.94 -0.66
CA PHE A 124 -1.15 -12.11 -0.03
C PHE A 124 -0.13 -13.15 0.44
N ALA A 125 0.99 -13.30 -0.28
CA ALA A 125 2.10 -14.19 0.10
C ALA A 125 2.78 -13.75 1.41
N MET A 126 2.68 -12.48 1.80
CA MET A 126 3.14 -11.99 3.11
C MET A 126 2.28 -12.47 4.28
N ARG A 127 1.21 -13.23 4.01
CA ARG A 127 0.31 -13.81 5.03
C ARG A 127 -0.27 -12.76 5.98
N PRO A 128 -0.98 -11.74 5.48
CA PRO A 128 -1.73 -10.85 6.34
C PRO A 128 -2.79 -11.63 7.13
N ALA A 129 -3.16 -11.14 8.31
CA ALA A 129 -4.25 -11.74 9.10
C ALA A 129 -5.61 -11.58 8.39
N SER A 130 -5.83 -10.42 7.77
CA SER A 130 -7.01 -10.19 6.93
C SER A 130 -6.73 -9.08 5.91
N VAL A 131 -7.51 -9.07 4.84
CA VAL A 131 -7.53 -8.00 3.85
C VAL A 131 -8.94 -7.45 3.74
N THR A 132 -9.12 -6.17 4.05
CA THR A 132 -10.37 -5.45 3.82
C THR A 132 -10.22 -4.67 2.51
N LEU A 133 -10.97 -5.06 1.50
CA LEU A 133 -11.01 -4.37 0.22
C LEU A 133 -12.09 -3.30 0.24
N LEU A 134 -11.70 -2.06 0.06
CA LEU A 134 -12.60 -0.92 -0.07
C LEU A 134 -12.60 -0.42 -1.50
N ARG A 135 -13.71 -0.61 -2.23
CA ARG A 135 -13.84 -0.23 -3.63
C ARG A 135 -14.99 0.73 -3.88
N MET A 136 -14.90 1.49 -4.96
CA MET A 136 -15.99 2.34 -5.44
C MET A 136 -17.00 1.53 -6.27
N SER A 137 -18.23 2.04 -6.37
CA SER A 137 -19.29 1.45 -7.21
C SER A 137 -19.13 1.75 -8.71
N VAL A 138 -17.90 1.65 -9.21
CA VAL A 138 -17.58 1.91 -10.63
C VAL A 138 -16.85 0.71 -11.25
N PRO A 139 -16.97 0.50 -12.57
CA PRO A 139 -16.44 -0.70 -13.24
C PRO A 139 -14.93 -0.91 -13.03
N CYS A 140 -14.11 0.15 -13.04
CA CYS A 140 -12.67 0.03 -12.82
C CYS A 140 -12.32 -0.52 -11.44
N CYS A 141 -13.14 -0.25 -10.42
CA CYS A 141 -12.95 -0.81 -9.08
C CYS A 141 -13.47 -2.24 -8.95
N ALA A 142 -14.40 -2.68 -9.79
CA ALA A 142 -14.78 -4.09 -9.87
C ALA A 142 -13.59 -4.97 -10.30
N ALA A 143 -12.75 -4.45 -11.20
CA ALA A 143 -11.51 -5.12 -11.61
C ALA A 143 -10.54 -5.30 -10.42
N LEU A 144 -10.48 -4.37 -9.48
CA LEU A 144 -9.64 -4.51 -8.28
C LEU A 144 -10.06 -5.69 -7.41
N GLU A 145 -11.37 -5.89 -7.23
CA GLU A 145 -11.89 -7.03 -6.47
C GLU A 145 -11.56 -8.36 -7.17
N HIS A 146 -11.78 -8.43 -8.48
CA HIS A 146 -11.47 -9.63 -9.25
C HIS A 146 -9.97 -9.98 -9.16
N LEU A 147 -9.10 -9.01 -9.36
CA LEU A 147 -7.65 -9.19 -9.26
C LEU A 147 -7.21 -9.59 -7.85
N ALA A 148 -7.83 -9.03 -6.81
CA ALA A 148 -7.50 -9.39 -5.43
C ALA A 148 -7.88 -10.85 -5.12
N ARG A 149 -9.04 -11.34 -5.59
CA ARG A 149 -9.45 -12.74 -5.43
C ARG A 149 -8.52 -13.69 -6.16
N GLN A 150 -8.21 -13.40 -7.42
CA GLN A 150 -7.24 -14.20 -8.20
C GLN A 150 -5.85 -14.24 -7.53
N ALA A 151 -5.39 -13.10 -7.03
CA ALA A 151 -4.10 -12.99 -6.36
C ALA A 151 -4.07 -13.76 -5.04
N GLN A 152 -5.17 -13.77 -4.29
CA GLN A 152 -5.33 -14.56 -3.07
C GLN A 152 -5.21 -16.06 -3.36
N GLU A 153 -5.93 -16.53 -4.38
CA GLU A 153 -5.89 -17.93 -4.84
C GLU A 153 -4.50 -18.31 -5.31
N ALA A 154 -3.88 -17.49 -6.17
CA ALA A 154 -2.53 -17.73 -6.69
C ALA A 154 -1.46 -17.78 -5.60
N ALA A 155 -1.62 -17.03 -4.52
CA ALA A 155 -0.73 -17.03 -3.38
C ALA A 155 -1.02 -18.17 -2.37
N GLY A 156 -2.08 -18.94 -2.55
CA GLY A 156 -2.54 -19.95 -1.58
C GLY A 156 -2.82 -19.32 -0.20
N SER A 157 -3.30 -18.09 -0.18
CA SER A 157 -3.48 -17.33 1.06
C SER A 157 -4.85 -17.61 1.69
N HIS A 158 -4.86 -17.94 2.99
CA HIS A 158 -6.06 -18.14 3.80
C HIS A 158 -6.54 -16.87 4.52
N ALA A 159 -5.91 -15.71 4.24
CA ALA A 159 -6.34 -14.44 4.82
C ALA A 159 -7.79 -14.15 4.47
N ALA A 160 -8.60 -13.76 5.46
CA ALA A 160 -9.99 -13.38 5.19
C ALA A 160 -10.02 -12.13 4.29
N LEU A 161 -10.73 -12.21 3.15
CA LEU A 161 -10.92 -11.08 2.23
C LEU A 161 -12.36 -10.54 2.36
N HIS A 162 -12.48 -9.37 2.96
CA HIS A 162 -13.74 -8.66 3.15
C HIS A 162 -13.87 -7.53 2.12
N CYS A 163 -14.92 -7.56 1.28
CA CYS A 163 -15.12 -6.56 0.23
C CYS A 163 -16.26 -5.60 0.60
N HIS A 164 -15.97 -4.31 0.58
CA HIS A 164 -16.92 -3.24 0.82
C HIS A 164 -17.01 -2.29 -0.37
N THR A 165 -18.22 -1.90 -0.75
CA THR A 165 -18.46 -1.01 -1.88
C THR A 165 -18.96 0.34 -1.43
N VAL A 166 -18.17 1.38 -1.69
CA VAL A 166 -18.57 2.78 -1.52
C VAL A 166 -19.41 3.20 -2.71
N ARG A 167 -20.63 3.61 -2.47
CA ARG A 167 -21.55 4.06 -3.52
C ARG A 167 -21.36 5.55 -3.79
N LEU A 168 -21.26 5.89 -5.08
CA LEU A 168 -21.34 7.29 -5.50
C LEU A 168 -22.81 7.78 -5.37
N PRO A 169 -23.02 9.05 -5.05
CA PRO A 169 -24.35 9.68 -5.13
C PRO A 169 -24.94 9.50 -6.53
N ARG A 170 -26.26 9.39 -6.59
CA ARG A 170 -27.00 9.41 -7.87
C ARG A 170 -27.18 10.83 -8.36
#